data_004c06b030792a0354d03a787deae474
#
_entry.id   004c06b030792a0354d03a787deae474
#
_cell.length_a   1.000
_cell.length_b   1.000
_cell.length_c   1.000
_cell.angle_alpha   90.00
_cell.angle_beta   90.00
_cell.angle_gamma   90.00
#
_symmetry.space_group_name_H-M   'P 1'
#
loop_
_entity.id
_entity.type
_entity.pdbx_description
1 polymer ?
#
loop_
_entity_poly.entity_id
_entity_poly.type
_entity_poly.pdbx_seq_one_letter_code
_entity_poly.pdbx_strand_id
1 'polypeptide(L)'
;STQWAIKNLFGHLDKFALELDIIVKCNSILTTAPPIPETSKVPFTEEEIQRVWEVQNQPWCDSVLCFLYMGWRISELLSVKLSDVNLENMTIMSGTKTDSGKNRIVPIHPRILPFIKARYAEGNEYLFCNKKGKHCSSQAYYSIWKDIMGQLEMTHTPHECRHTFRSRLDSAGGNKKCIDLLMGHKSKDTGERVYTHKTIQELRDTICLLL
;
A
#
# COMPACT_ATOMS: atom_id res chain seq x y z
N SER A 1 -7.36 -14.71 9.71
CA SER A 1 -6.82 -15.19 11.00
C SER A 1 -6.03 -16.47 10.80
N THR A 2 -5.12 -16.79 11.71
CA THR A 2 -4.30 -18.02 11.67
C THR A 2 -5.16 -19.28 11.61
N GLN A 3 -6.27 -19.31 12.33
CA GLN A 3 -7.20 -20.44 12.33
C GLN A 3 -7.80 -20.71 10.93
N TRP A 4 -8.15 -19.67 10.18
CA TRP A 4 -8.61 -19.81 8.80
C TRP A 4 -7.51 -20.31 7.85
N ALA A 5 -6.26 -19.87 8.05
CA ALA A 5 -5.14 -20.37 7.28
C ALA A 5 -4.91 -21.88 7.56
N ILE A 6 -5.01 -22.31 8.82
CA ILE A 6 -4.91 -23.71 9.23
C ILE A 6 -6.05 -24.53 8.60
N LYS A 7 -7.29 -24.05 8.68
CA LYS A 7 -8.44 -24.73 8.05
C LYS A 7 -8.23 -24.91 6.54
N ASN A 8 -7.77 -23.85 5.85
CA ASN A 8 -7.47 -23.94 4.41
C ASN A 8 -6.35 -24.93 4.11
N LEU A 9 -5.30 -24.96 4.94
CA LEU A 9 -4.21 -25.93 4.81
C LEU A 9 -4.75 -27.38 4.91
N PHE A 10 -5.58 -27.68 5.90
CA PHE A 10 -6.23 -29.00 5.99
C PHE A 10 -7.06 -29.34 4.75
N GLY A 11 -7.80 -28.36 4.19
CA GLY A 11 -8.54 -28.55 2.95
C GLY A 11 -7.65 -28.90 1.74
N HIS A 12 -6.47 -28.27 1.66
CA HIS A 12 -5.50 -28.60 0.61
C HIS A 12 -4.84 -29.97 0.83
N LEU A 13 -4.51 -30.33 2.07
CA LEU A 13 -3.95 -31.64 2.41
C LEU A 13 -4.94 -32.76 2.12
N ASP A 14 -6.22 -32.59 2.48
CA ASP A 14 -7.26 -33.60 2.17
C ASP A 14 -7.40 -33.79 0.67
N LYS A 15 -7.45 -32.72 -0.13
CA LYS A 15 -7.51 -32.82 -1.59
C LYS A 15 -6.33 -33.61 -2.16
N PHE A 16 -5.12 -33.27 -1.70
CA PHE A 16 -3.91 -33.97 -2.11
C PHE A 16 -3.93 -35.46 -1.74
N ALA A 17 -4.39 -35.77 -0.51
CA ALA A 17 -4.50 -37.16 -0.04
C ALA A 17 -5.58 -37.96 -0.80
N LEU A 18 -6.68 -37.32 -1.22
CA LEU A 18 -7.68 -37.90 -2.10
C LEU A 18 -7.11 -38.20 -3.50
N GLU A 19 -6.35 -37.28 -4.09
CA GLU A 19 -5.72 -37.43 -5.39
C GLU A 19 -4.71 -38.63 -5.42
N LEU A 20 -4.14 -38.93 -4.24
CA LEU A 20 -3.21 -40.07 -4.07
C LEU A 20 -3.87 -41.34 -3.53
N ASP A 21 -5.20 -41.38 -3.44
CA ASP A 21 -5.97 -42.53 -2.88
C ASP A 21 -5.56 -42.92 -1.44
N ILE A 22 -4.97 -41.96 -0.67
CA ILE A 22 -4.60 -42.17 0.74
C ILE A 22 -5.82 -42.11 1.67
N ILE A 23 -6.80 -41.29 1.32
CA ILE A 23 -8.07 -41.16 2.04
C ILE A 23 -9.23 -41.28 1.05
N VAL A 24 -10.38 -41.73 1.54
CA VAL A 24 -11.59 -41.91 0.71
C VAL A 24 -12.58 -40.74 0.82
N LYS A 25 -12.37 -39.80 1.75
CA LYS A 25 -13.23 -38.60 1.96
C LYS A 25 -12.46 -37.48 2.59
N CYS A 26 -12.90 -36.25 2.30
CA CYS A 26 -12.38 -35.05 2.96
C CYS A 26 -12.80 -34.97 4.43
N ASN A 27 -11.86 -34.97 5.36
CA ASN A 27 -12.11 -34.82 6.79
C ASN A 27 -12.05 -33.33 7.25
N SER A 28 -11.41 -32.48 6.47
CA SER A 28 -11.32 -31.03 6.74
C SER A 28 -12.66 -30.30 6.76
N ILE A 29 -13.71 -30.89 6.17
CA ILE A 29 -15.06 -30.36 6.25
C ILE A 29 -15.60 -30.34 7.69
N LEU A 30 -15.07 -31.18 8.58
CA LEU A 30 -15.41 -31.24 9.99
C LEU A 30 -14.71 -30.15 10.80
N THR A 31 -13.70 -29.47 10.22
CA THR A 31 -13.00 -28.38 10.91
C THR A 31 -13.82 -27.11 10.81
N THR A 32 -14.05 -26.46 11.94
CA THR A 32 -14.69 -25.15 12.03
C THR A 32 -13.64 -24.07 12.34
N ALA A 33 -13.84 -22.88 11.79
CA ALA A 33 -13.07 -21.70 12.20
C ALA A 33 -14.09 -20.60 12.58
N PRO A 34 -13.82 -19.81 13.62
CA PRO A 34 -14.71 -18.73 14.00
C PRO A 34 -14.86 -17.73 12.84
N PRO A 35 -15.99 -17.01 12.77
CA PRO A 35 -16.15 -15.98 11.76
C PRO A 35 -15.00 -14.97 11.84
N ILE A 36 -14.57 -14.48 10.67
CA ILE A 36 -13.58 -13.42 10.62
C ILE A 36 -14.26 -12.16 11.14
N PRO A 37 -13.75 -11.51 12.22
CA PRO A 37 -14.31 -10.26 12.67
C PRO A 37 -14.31 -9.25 11.53
N GLU A 38 -15.41 -8.56 11.32
CA GLU A 38 -15.43 -7.40 10.44
C GLU A 38 -14.55 -6.33 11.06
N THR A 39 -13.35 -6.15 10.52
CA THR A 39 -12.50 -5.02 10.86
C THR A 39 -12.91 -3.87 9.97
N SER A 40 -13.68 -2.92 10.52
CA SER A 40 -13.93 -1.65 9.86
C SER A 40 -12.61 -0.90 9.77
N LYS A 41 -12.10 -0.74 8.56
CA LYS A 41 -10.96 0.14 8.31
C LYS A 41 -11.51 1.54 8.17
N VAL A 42 -11.11 2.42 9.07
CA VAL A 42 -11.57 3.79 9.12
C VAL A 42 -10.60 4.65 8.31
N PRO A 43 -11.04 5.29 7.20
CA PRO A 43 -10.21 6.26 6.50
C PRO A 43 -9.90 7.47 7.40
N PHE A 44 -8.77 8.12 7.16
CA PHE A 44 -8.47 9.42 7.75
C PHE A 44 -9.53 10.44 7.32
N THR A 45 -9.97 11.28 8.23
CA THR A 45 -10.80 12.46 7.93
C THR A 45 -9.94 13.57 7.34
N GLU A 46 -10.54 14.58 6.74
CA GLU A 46 -9.79 15.74 6.22
C GLU A 46 -9.13 16.54 7.36
N GLU A 47 -9.77 16.63 8.54
CA GLU A 47 -9.19 17.25 9.73
C GLU A 47 -7.96 16.49 10.23
N GLU A 48 -8.00 15.16 10.22
CA GLU A 48 -6.85 14.32 10.59
C GLU A 48 -5.71 14.48 9.59
N ILE A 49 -6.01 14.51 8.28
CA ILE A 49 -5.00 14.79 7.25
C ILE A 49 -4.37 16.17 7.47
N GLN A 50 -5.17 17.19 7.78
CA GLN A 50 -4.67 18.53 8.07
C GLN A 50 -3.73 18.52 9.28
N ARG A 51 -4.06 17.79 10.36
CA ARG A 51 -3.19 17.64 11.53
C ARG A 51 -1.85 16.96 11.17
N VAL A 52 -1.83 16.00 10.25
CA VAL A 52 -0.58 15.43 9.73
C VAL A 52 0.24 16.49 8.99
N TRP A 53 -0.40 17.37 8.19
CA TRP A 53 0.28 18.49 7.53
C TRP A 53 0.89 19.48 8.50
N GLU A 54 0.26 19.77 9.62
CA GLU A 54 0.77 20.68 10.65
C GLU A 54 2.09 20.22 11.28
N VAL A 55 2.30 18.90 11.32
CA VAL A 55 3.52 18.27 11.86
C VAL A 55 4.46 17.75 10.78
N GLN A 56 4.29 18.15 9.52
CA GLN A 56 5.04 17.66 8.36
C GLN A 56 6.56 17.72 8.49
N ASN A 57 7.08 18.68 9.26
CA ASN A 57 8.51 18.87 9.50
C ASN A 57 9.08 17.97 10.62
N GLN A 58 8.24 17.23 11.32
CA GLN A 58 8.71 16.29 12.33
C GLN A 58 9.25 15.02 11.67
N PRO A 59 10.20 14.32 12.32
CA PRO A 59 10.80 13.13 11.76
C PRO A 59 9.76 12.08 11.34
N TRP A 60 9.84 11.63 10.09
CA TRP A 60 8.98 10.60 9.50
C TRP A 60 7.51 11.00 9.25
N CYS A 61 7.04 12.18 9.65
CA CYS A 61 5.66 12.61 9.36
C CYS A 61 5.42 12.78 7.86
N ASP A 62 6.45 13.13 7.10
CA ASP A 62 6.44 13.13 5.63
C ASP A 62 6.10 11.77 5.03
N SER A 63 6.46 10.66 5.69
CA SER A 63 6.11 9.30 5.23
C SER A 63 4.61 9.02 5.32
N VAL A 64 3.92 9.57 6.33
CA VAL A 64 2.45 9.47 6.46
C VAL A 64 1.78 10.16 5.28
N LEU A 65 2.24 11.37 4.94
CA LEU A 65 1.76 12.12 3.77
C LEU A 65 2.04 11.35 2.47
N CYS A 66 3.22 10.73 2.33
CA CYS A 66 3.52 9.89 1.18
C CYS A 66 2.53 8.72 1.06
N PHE A 67 2.16 8.06 2.16
CA PHE A 67 1.13 7.01 2.11
C PHE A 67 -0.25 7.55 1.72
N LEU A 68 -0.65 8.69 2.25
CA LEU A 68 -1.95 9.33 1.99
C LEU A 68 -2.09 9.81 0.54
N TYR A 69 -0.98 10.22 -0.10
CA TYR A 69 -0.98 10.78 -1.46
C TYR A 69 -0.46 9.83 -2.55
N MET A 70 0.04 8.64 -2.20
CA MET A 70 0.49 7.63 -3.16
C MET A 70 -0.24 6.29 -3.03
N GLY A 71 -0.96 6.06 -1.93
CA GLY A 71 -1.74 4.84 -1.71
C GLY A 71 -0.92 3.56 -1.63
N TRP A 72 0.36 3.63 -1.26
CA TRP A 72 1.28 2.50 -1.24
C TRP A 72 1.14 1.64 0.02
N ARG A 73 1.63 0.39 -0.07
CA ARG A 73 1.83 -0.47 1.10
C ARG A 73 3.12 -0.07 1.81
N ILE A 74 3.23 -0.36 3.12
CA ILE A 74 4.46 -0.10 3.89
C ILE A 74 5.69 -0.67 3.18
N SER A 75 5.64 -1.95 2.81
CA SER A 75 6.77 -2.60 2.16
C SER A 75 7.13 -1.97 0.81
N GLU A 76 6.16 -1.40 0.11
CA GLU A 76 6.38 -0.73 -1.18
C GLU A 76 7.14 0.60 -0.96
N LEU A 77 6.67 1.46 -0.04
CA LEU A 77 7.34 2.73 0.24
C LEU A 77 8.76 2.54 0.81
N LEU A 78 8.90 1.63 1.78
CA LEU A 78 10.19 1.41 2.44
C LEU A 78 11.21 0.71 1.55
N SER A 79 10.81 0.07 0.46
CA SER A 79 11.71 -0.58 -0.50
C SER A 79 12.11 0.32 -1.66
N VAL A 80 11.59 1.55 -1.76
CA VAL A 80 11.97 2.49 -2.82
C VAL A 80 13.43 2.87 -2.68
N LYS A 81 14.21 2.60 -3.72
CA LYS A 81 15.59 3.07 -3.84
C LYS A 81 15.63 4.43 -4.53
N LEU A 82 16.68 5.20 -4.31
CA LEU A 82 16.84 6.46 -5.02
C LEU A 82 16.94 6.25 -6.54
N SER A 83 17.47 5.11 -7.00
CA SER A 83 17.48 4.74 -8.43
C SER A 83 16.09 4.57 -9.04
N ASP A 84 15.07 4.34 -8.24
CA ASP A 84 13.67 4.15 -8.67
C ASP A 84 12.92 5.48 -8.80
N VAL A 85 13.52 6.58 -8.33
CA VAL A 85 12.94 7.92 -8.34
C VAL A 85 13.41 8.69 -9.56
N ASN A 86 12.49 9.10 -10.40
CA ASN A 86 12.76 9.97 -11.55
C ASN A 86 12.16 11.36 -11.27
N LEU A 87 13.02 12.29 -10.86
CA LEU A 87 12.60 13.67 -10.52
C LEU A 87 12.28 14.51 -11.76
N GLU A 88 12.84 14.19 -12.92
CA GLU A 88 12.56 14.88 -14.18
C GLU A 88 11.12 14.58 -14.62
N ASN A 89 10.75 13.30 -14.61
CA ASN A 89 9.41 12.87 -14.97
C ASN A 89 8.43 12.90 -13.80
N MET A 90 8.89 13.26 -12.59
CA MET A 90 8.10 13.25 -11.35
C MET A 90 7.36 11.91 -11.15
N THR A 91 8.12 10.81 -11.22
CA THR A 91 7.60 9.45 -11.07
C THR A 91 8.47 8.61 -10.17
N ILE A 92 7.88 7.59 -9.56
CA ILE A 92 8.62 6.57 -8.81
C ILE A 92 8.19 5.20 -9.33
N MET A 93 9.18 4.34 -9.61
CA MET A 93 8.94 2.93 -9.91
C MET A 93 8.89 2.16 -8.60
N SER A 94 7.84 1.39 -8.36
CA SER A 94 7.70 0.60 -7.14
C SER A 94 6.87 -0.67 -7.38
N GLY A 95 6.87 -1.52 -6.36
CA GLY A 95 6.07 -2.73 -6.33
C GLY A 95 6.90 -4.00 -6.27
N THR A 96 6.92 -4.65 -5.10
CA THR A 96 7.75 -5.83 -4.86
C THR A 96 6.97 -7.11 -4.61
N LYS A 97 5.70 -7.01 -4.22
CA LYS A 97 4.99 -8.13 -3.57
C LYS A 97 4.04 -8.93 -4.46
N THR A 98 3.58 -8.37 -5.57
CA THR A 98 2.63 -9.05 -6.47
C THR A 98 3.02 -8.82 -7.91
N ASP A 99 2.81 -9.81 -8.78
CA ASP A 99 3.14 -9.69 -10.22
C ASP A 99 2.45 -8.50 -10.91
N SER A 100 1.29 -8.06 -10.40
CA SER A 100 0.56 -6.88 -10.90
C SER A 100 1.06 -5.55 -10.33
N GLY A 101 1.81 -5.59 -9.24
CA GLY A 101 2.38 -4.40 -8.61
C GLY A 101 3.85 -4.20 -8.97
N LYS A 102 4.52 -5.23 -9.49
CA LYS A 102 5.95 -5.16 -9.84
C LYS A 102 6.20 -4.10 -10.90
N ASN A 103 7.21 -3.26 -10.64
CA ASN A 103 7.70 -2.25 -11.59
C ASN A 103 6.61 -1.27 -12.08
N ARG A 104 5.55 -1.03 -11.27
CA ARG A 104 4.58 -0.02 -11.65
C ARG A 104 5.17 1.37 -11.46
N ILE A 105 4.92 2.22 -12.45
CA ILE A 105 5.30 3.63 -12.40
C ILE A 105 4.14 4.42 -11.80
N VAL A 106 4.42 5.14 -10.71
CA VAL A 106 3.45 5.97 -10.01
C VAL A 106 3.90 7.42 -10.10
N PRO A 107 3.04 8.35 -10.57
CA PRO A 107 3.33 9.78 -10.54
C PRO A 107 3.46 10.26 -9.09
N ILE A 108 4.39 11.18 -8.85
CA ILE A 108 4.51 11.86 -7.56
C ILE A 108 3.48 12.98 -7.51
N HIS A 109 2.64 12.97 -6.46
CA HIS A 109 1.70 14.06 -6.25
C HIS A 109 2.45 15.37 -5.94
N PRO A 110 2.07 16.53 -6.54
CA PRO A 110 2.80 17.79 -6.36
C PRO A 110 2.99 18.21 -4.89
N ARG A 111 2.00 17.99 -4.04
CA ARG A 111 2.08 18.36 -2.61
C ARG A 111 3.17 17.63 -1.83
N ILE A 112 3.49 16.38 -2.19
CA ILE A 112 4.54 15.59 -1.51
C ILE A 112 5.89 15.64 -2.23
N LEU A 113 5.96 16.22 -3.42
CA LEU A 113 7.21 16.35 -4.18
C LEU A 113 8.34 17.02 -3.39
N PRO A 114 8.11 18.06 -2.57
CA PRO A 114 9.17 18.66 -1.74
C PRO A 114 9.82 17.64 -0.79
N PHE A 115 9.03 16.76 -0.15
CA PHE A 115 9.55 15.73 0.76
C PHE A 115 10.38 14.68 0.00
N ILE A 116 9.88 14.25 -1.16
CA ILE A 116 10.63 13.31 -2.01
C ILE A 116 11.97 13.92 -2.44
N LYS A 117 11.99 15.21 -2.85
CA LYS A 117 13.23 15.91 -3.21
C LYS A 117 14.19 16.02 -2.03
N ALA A 118 13.70 16.37 -0.84
CA ALA A 118 14.52 16.47 0.36
C ALA A 118 15.16 15.12 0.71
N ARG A 119 14.36 14.05 0.73
CA ARG A 119 14.86 12.69 0.95
C ARG A 119 15.84 12.21 -0.13
N TYR A 120 15.57 12.54 -1.39
CA TYR A 120 16.46 12.22 -2.51
C TYR A 120 17.83 12.92 -2.36
N ALA A 121 17.84 14.17 -1.90
CA ALA A 121 19.06 14.95 -1.71
C ALA A 121 19.95 14.42 -0.57
N GLU A 122 19.41 13.62 0.37
CA GLU A 122 20.20 12.96 1.41
C GLU A 122 21.21 11.94 0.84
N GLY A 123 21.00 11.43 -0.39
CA GLY A 123 21.92 10.53 -1.08
C GLY A 123 22.02 9.13 -0.49
N ASN A 124 21.04 8.69 0.30
CA ASN A 124 20.99 7.34 0.88
C ASN A 124 20.65 6.28 -0.18
N GLU A 125 20.79 4.99 0.13
CA GLU A 125 20.40 3.92 -0.80
C GLU A 125 18.87 3.87 -1.00
N TYR A 126 18.09 4.11 0.08
CA TYR A 126 16.63 4.08 0.08
C TYR A 126 16.05 5.47 0.36
N LEU A 127 14.90 5.75 -0.24
CA LEU A 127 14.18 7.02 -0.04
C LEU A 127 13.78 7.22 1.43
N PHE A 128 13.34 6.14 2.08
CA PHE A 128 13.05 6.08 3.51
C PHE A 128 13.98 5.04 4.16
N CYS A 129 14.98 5.49 4.88
CA CYS A 129 16.02 4.66 5.44
C CYS A 129 16.10 4.77 6.97
N ASN A 130 16.68 3.78 7.61
CA ASN A 130 17.02 3.85 9.02
C ASN A 130 18.17 4.83 9.29
N LYS A 131 18.52 5.08 10.57
CA LYS A 131 19.60 5.99 10.99
C LYS A 131 20.99 5.66 10.41
N LYS A 132 21.16 4.46 9.81
CA LYS A 132 22.42 4.01 9.18
C LYS A 132 22.37 4.15 7.66
N GLY A 133 21.36 4.82 7.09
CA GLY A 133 21.16 4.94 5.64
C GLY A 133 20.73 3.64 4.94
N LYS A 134 20.32 2.60 5.69
CA LYS A 134 19.94 1.29 5.18
C LYS A 134 18.41 1.10 5.20
N HIS A 135 17.97 0.06 4.51
CA HIS A 135 16.56 -0.32 4.47
C HIS A 135 15.92 -0.31 5.86
N CYS A 136 14.76 0.35 5.99
CA CYS A 136 13.93 0.32 7.18
C CYS A 136 12.94 -0.83 7.06
N SER A 137 13.01 -1.80 7.99
CA SER A 137 12.05 -2.91 7.99
C SER A 137 10.64 -2.43 8.36
N SER A 138 9.62 -3.13 7.85
CA SER A 138 8.23 -2.83 8.24
C SER A 138 8.01 -2.89 9.75
N GLN A 139 8.69 -3.81 10.43
CA GLN A 139 8.61 -3.93 11.89
C GLN A 139 9.15 -2.69 12.61
N ALA A 140 10.33 -2.20 12.19
CA ALA A 140 10.92 -0.96 12.74
C ALA A 140 10.03 0.25 12.44
N TYR A 141 9.45 0.30 11.24
CA TYR A 141 8.54 1.37 10.85
C TYR A 141 7.25 1.39 11.66
N TYR A 142 6.69 0.23 12.06
CA TYR A 142 5.51 0.21 12.92
C TYR A 142 5.75 0.88 14.29
N SER A 143 6.97 0.80 14.84
CA SER A 143 7.30 1.55 16.06
C SER A 143 7.26 3.06 15.81
N ILE A 144 7.90 3.52 14.72
CA ILE A 144 7.88 4.93 14.30
C ILE A 144 6.45 5.41 14.06
N TRP A 145 5.65 4.60 13.37
CA TRP A 145 4.24 4.90 13.11
C TRP A 145 3.44 5.09 14.40
N LYS A 146 3.64 4.19 15.37
CA LYS A 146 2.96 4.26 16.68
C LYS A 146 3.30 5.55 17.42
N ASP A 147 4.56 5.98 17.35
CA ASP A 147 5.00 7.22 17.99
C ASP A 147 4.35 8.43 17.32
N ILE A 148 4.30 8.48 15.97
CA ILE A 148 3.62 9.55 15.22
C ILE A 148 2.13 9.59 15.56
N MET A 149 1.45 8.45 15.50
CA MET A 149 0.02 8.39 15.80
C MET A 149 -0.29 8.77 17.25
N GLY A 150 0.58 8.38 18.20
CA GLY A 150 0.47 8.79 19.59
C GLY A 150 0.59 10.31 19.79
N GLN A 151 1.52 10.97 19.09
CA GLN A 151 1.68 12.42 19.10
C GLN A 151 0.47 13.16 18.50
N LEU A 152 -0.15 12.56 17.50
CA LEU A 152 -1.34 13.09 16.84
C LEU A 152 -2.65 12.70 17.54
N GLU A 153 -2.59 11.91 18.61
CA GLU A 153 -3.77 11.35 19.29
C GLU A 153 -4.70 10.61 18.32
N MET A 154 -4.10 9.83 17.40
CA MET A 154 -4.80 9.02 16.40
C MET A 154 -4.51 7.54 16.61
N THR A 155 -5.38 6.67 16.06
CA THR A 155 -5.24 5.21 16.19
C THR A 155 -5.13 4.49 14.85
N HIS A 156 -4.91 5.23 13.76
CA HIS A 156 -4.83 4.68 12.42
C HIS A 156 -3.64 3.74 12.21
N THR A 157 -3.82 2.82 11.28
CA THR A 157 -2.74 1.97 10.75
C THR A 157 -2.24 2.51 9.41
N PRO A 158 -0.99 2.21 8.99
CA PRO A 158 -0.50 2.63 7.67
C PRO A 158 -1.36 2.14 6.51
N HIS A 159 -2.07 1.01 6.68
CA HIS A 159 -2.95 0.49 5.64
C HIS A 159 -4.20 1.35 5.45
N GLU A 160 -4.63 2.07 6.48
CA GLU A 160 -5.77 2.99 6.40
C GLU A 160 -5.44 4.24 5.56
N CYS A 161 -4.18 4.68 5.47
CA CYS A 161 -3.77 5.69 4.50
C CYS A 161 -4.09 5.26 3.06
N ARG A 162 -3.87 3.98 2.74
CA ARG A 162 -4.18 3.44 1.42
C ARG A 162 -5.69 3.36 1.17
N HIS A 163 -6.49 3.08 2.20
CA HIS A 163 -7.95 3.17 2.11
C HIS A 163 -8.39 4.61 1.89
N THR A 164 -7.82 5.54 2.64
CA THR A 164 -8.06 6.99 2.50
C THR A 164 -7.74 7.47 1.09
N PHE A 165 -6.57 7.12 0.55
CA PHE A 165 -6.18 7.44 -0.81
C PHE A 165 -7.24 6.99 -1.83
N ARG A 166 -7.67 5.73 -1.72
CA ARG A 166 -8.69 5.18 -2.61
C ARG A 166 -10.02 5.93 -2.48
N SER A 167 -10.53 6.06 -1.25
CA SER A 167 -11.83 6.69 -0.98
C SER A 167 -11.87 8.14 -1.45
N ARG A 168 -10.78 8.91 -1.20
CA ARG A 168 -10.69 10.29 -1.67
C ARG A 168 -10.69 10.40 -3.20
N LEU A 169 -9.95 9.53 -3.90
CA LEU A 169 -9.96 9.51 -5.36
C LEU A 169 -11.31 9.08 -5.93
N ASP A 170 -11.95 8.06 -5.35
CA ASP A 170 -13.29 7.63 -5.74
C ASP A 170 -14.30 8.78 -5.54
N SER A 171 -14.26 9.47 -4.41
CA SER A 171 -15.14 10.63 -4.10
C SER A 171 -14.88 11.82 -5.01
N ALA A 172 -13.65 12.03 -5.44
CA ALA A 172 -13.27 13.08 -6.39
C ALA A 172 -13.60 12.74 -7.85
N GLY A 173 -14.26 11.61 -8.12
CA GLY A 173 -14.64 11.18 -9.47
C GLY A 173 -13.47 10.61 -10.27
N GLY A 174 -12.42 10.13 -9.59
CA GLY A 174 -11.26 9.55 -10.27
C GLY A 174 -11.59 8.31 -11.09
N ASN A 175 -10.90 8.15 -12.22
CA ASN A 175 -11.08 6.99 -13.09
C ASN A 175 -10.70 5.70 -12.34
N LYS A 176 -11.67 4.80 -12.14
CA LYS A 176 -11.49 3.55 -11.37
C LYS A 176 -10.30 2.73 -11.85
N LYS A 177 -10.06 2.65 -13.15
CA LYS A 177 -8.93 1.91 -13.72
C LYS A 177 -7.59 2.55 -13.38
N CYS A 178 -7.52 3.89 -13.41
CA CYS A 178 -6.33 4.61 -12.97
C CYS A 178 -6.07 4.39 -11.49
N ILE A 179 -7.11 4.45 -10.65
CA ILE A 179 -7.01 4.18 -9.21
C ILE A 179 -6.48 2.76 -8.96
N ASP A 180 -7.03 1.74 -9.63
CA ASP A 180 -6.58 0.36 -9.48
C ASP A 180 -5.12 0.17 -9.93
N LEU A 181 -4.69 0.84 -11.01
CA LEU A 181 -3.29 0.84 -11.45
C LEU A 181 -2.36 1.55 -10.46
N LEU A 182 -2.74 2.73 -9.97
CA LEU A 182 -2.00 3.46 -8.93
C LEU A 182 -1.82 2.61 -7.68
N MET A 183 -2.84 1.86 -7.30
CA MET A 183 -2.79 0.96 -6.15
C MET A 183 -2.11 -0.40 -6.43
N GLY A 184 -1.85 -0.76 -7.68
CA GLY A 184 -1.30 -2.07 -8.05
C GLY A 184 -2.29 -3.21 -7.74
N HIS A 185 -3.56 -3.01 -8.05
CA HIS A 185 -4.59 -4.05 -8.03
C HIS A 185 -4.68 -4.75 -9.39
N LYS A 186 -4.80 -6.10 -9.37
CA LYS A 186 -5.13 -6.86 -10.58
C LYS A 186 -6.60 -6.61 -10.92
N SER A 187 -6.89 -6.30 -12.18
CA SER A 187 -8.25 -6.46 -12.68
C SER A 187 -8.65 -7.93 -12.58
N LYS A 188 -9.84 -8.18 -12.06
CA LYS A 188 -10.43 -9.54 -12.04
C LYS A 188 -10.95 -9.94 -13.41
N ASP A 189 -11.20 -8.98 -14.29
CA ASP A 189 -11.70 -9.20 -15.63
C ASP A 189 -10.55 -9.35 -16.64
N THR A 190 -10.54 -10.47 -17.33
CA THR A 190 -9.53 -10.80 -18.35
C THR A 190 -9.59 -9.85 -19.54
N GLY A 191 -10.80 -9.40 -19.94
CA GLY A 191 -11.00 -8.41 -21.02
C GLY A 191 -10.40 -7.05 -20.68
N GLU A 192 -10.61 -6.56 -19.44
CA GLU A 192 -9.99 -5.31 -18.96
C GLU A 192 -8.45 -5.38 -18.90
N ARG A 193 -7.87 -6.56 -18.67
CA ARG A 193 -6.40 -6.73 -18.61
C ARG A 193 -5.73 -6.55 -19.97
N VAL A 194 -6.41 -6.92 -21.04
CA VAL A 194 -5.83 -6.96 -22.40
C VAL A 194 -5.95 -5.61 -23.12
N TYR A 195 -7.01 -4.84 -22.85
CA TYR A 195 -7.36 -3.68 -23.68
C TYR A 195 -7.19 -2.30 -23.04
N THR A 196 -6.75 -2.21 -21.79
CA THR A 196 -6.70 -0.90 -21.12
C THR A 196 -5.27 -0.50 -20.79
N HIS A 197 -4.61 0.19 -21.70
CA HIS A 197 -3.36 0.89 -21.44
C HIS A 197 -3.69 2.32 -21.00
N LYS A 198 -3.39 2.65 -19.74
CA LYS A 198 -3.48 4.02 -19.22
C LYS A 198 -2.12 4.69 -19.35
N THR A 199 -2.12 5.92 -19.84
CA THR A 199 -0.91 6.73 -19.95
C THR A 199 -0.49 7.24 -18.57
N ILE A 200 0.78 7.57 -18.42
CA ILE A 200 1.30 8.21 -17.20
C ILE A 200 0.60 9.54 -16.93
N GLN A 201 0.16 10.25 -17.99
CA GLN A 201 -0.58 11.50 -17.86
C GLN A 201 -1.97 11.27 -17.25
N GLU A 202 -2.71 10.25 -17.68
CA GLU A 202 -4.01 9.91 -17.06
C GLU A 202 -3.88 9.51 -15.60
N LEU A 203 -2.78 8.82 -15.24
CA LEU A 203 -2.48 8.50 -13.82
C LEU A 203 -2.16 9.77 -13.03
N ARG A 204 -1.42 10.71 -13.63
CA ARG A 204 -1.09 12.00 -13.03
C ARG A 204 -2.34 12.84 -12.82
N ASP A 205 -3.19 12.95 -13.83
CA ASP A 205 -4.45 13.70 -13.75
C ASP A 205 -5.34 13.11 -12.66
N THR A 206 -5.38 11.79 -12.55
CA THR A 206 -6.15 11.10 -11.51
C THR A 206 -5.60 11.37 -10.11
N ILE A 207 -4.29 11.26 -9.88
CA ILE A 207 -3.71 11.47 -8.54
C ILE A 207 -3.82 12.93 -8.11
N CYS A 208 -3.76 13.88 -9.06
CA CYS A 208 -3.91 15.32 -8.79
C CYS A 208 -5.34 15.75 -8.45
N LEU A 209 -6.32 14.84 -8.45
CA LEU A 209 -7.65 15.10 -7.88
C LEU A 209 -7.63 15.20 -6.34
N LEU A 210 -6.56 14.72 -5.70
CA LEU A 210 -6.38 14.88 -4.25
C LEU A 210 -5.96 16.33 -3.96
N LEU A 211 -6.79 17.05 -3.24
CA LEU A 211 -6.53 18.43 -2.83
C LEU A 211 -5.63 18.51 -1.60
#